data_217030dcfb536bcab37c063c86a4a3af
#
_entry.id   217030dcfb536bcab37c063c86a4a3af
#
_cell.length_a   1.000
_cell.length_b   1.000
_cell.length_c   1.000
_cell.angle_alpha   90.00
_cell.angle_beta   90.00
_cell.angle_gamma   90.00
#
_symmetry.space_group_name_H-M   'P 1'
#
loop_
_entity.id
_entity.type
_entity.pdbx_description
1 polymer ?
#
loop_
_entity_poly.entity_id
_entity_poly.type
_entity_poly.pdbx_seq_one_letter_code
_entity_poly.pdbx_strand_id
1 'polypeptide(L)'
;MVQRVIAGLVLVGLLPISANTVCAQNTGQNQPEKPPTTYYWHNWADHNGVSHMTKCPLHHYTLKTMNKPAAPQWSDELFKGEARIISTVQPDHWNGVWHTDPKVQWIIPLQGTWFVQAMDGTRVEMGPGDISLGEDQRTLPDAQGHKGHLGGNVTSGPVTLIVIQLAEAPTVDEACRFK
;
A
#
# COMPACT_ATOMS: atom_id res chain seq x y z
N MET A 1 -69.47 31.45 -49.04
CA MET A 1 -68.29 31.79 -48.25
C MET A 1 -67.34 30.61 -48.30
N VAL A 2 -66.28 30.72 -49.08
CA VAL A 2 -65.32 29.62 -49.27
C VAL A 2 -64.05 30.03 -48.53
N GLN A 3 -63.71 29.28 -47.52
CA GLN A 3 -62.49 29.49 -46.65
C GLN A 3 -61.33 28.66 -47.20
N ARG A 4 -60.29 29.31 -47.72
CA ARG A 4 -59.09 28.67 -48.24
C ARG A 4 -58.19 28.31 -47.05
N VAL A 5 -57.88 27.06 -46.93
CA VAL A 5 -56.83 26.53 -46.00
C VAL A 5 -55.49 26.60 -46.71
N ILE A 6 -54.54 27.34 -46.18
CA ILE A 6 -53.16 27.40 -46.64
C ILE A 6 -52.33 26.31 -45.86
N ALA A 7 -51.85 25.28 -46.56
CA ALA A 7 -50.99 24.31 -46.00
C ALA A 7 -49.52 24.83 -45.98
N GLY A 8 -48.98 25.08 -44.80
CA GLY A 8 -47.59 25.46 -44.61
C GLY A 8 -46.66 24.20 -44.64
N LEU A 9 -45.78 24.19 -45.60
CA LEU A 9 -44.76 23.14 -45.73
C LEU A 9 -43.60 23.44 -44.75
N VAL A 10 -43.44 22.63 -43.70
CA VAL A 10 -42.28 22.72 -42.80
C VAL A 10 -41.14 21.88 -43.34
N LEU A 11 -40.09 22.53 -43.86
CA LEU A 11 -38.83 21.88 -44.23
C LEU A 11 -38.04 21.57 -42.96
N VAL A 12 -37.95 20.29 -42.58
CA VAL A 12 -37.06 19.85 -41.52
C VAL A 12 -35.67 19.66 -42.13
N GLY A 13 -34.76 20.60 -41.86
CA GLY A 13 -33.38 20.51 -42.27
C GLY A 13 -32.65 19.47 -41.42
N LEU A 14 -32.24 18.36 -42.01
CA LEU A 14 -31.32 17.40 -41.43
C LEU A 14 -29.91 17.99 -41.42
N LEU A 15 -29.42 18.37 -40.24
CA LEU A 15 -28.01 18.69 -40.04
C LEU A 15 -27.17 17.38 -39.99
N PRO A 16 -26.03 17.28 -40.73
CA PRO A 16 -25.18 16.13 -40.65
C PRO A 16 -24.49 16.12 -39.29
N ILE A 17 -24.73 15.10 -38.50
CA ILE A 17 -23.92 14.80 -37.28
C ILE A 17 -22.58 14.31 -37.74
N SER A 18 -21.56 15.19 -37.74
CA SER A 18 -20.19 14.79 -37.92
C SER A 18 -19.73 13.98 -36.69
N ALA A 19 -19.65 12.68 -36.81
CA ALA A 19 -19.02 11.83 -35.81
C ALA A 19 -17.52 12.17 -35.79
N ASN A 20 -17.09 12.99 -34.84
CA ASN A 20 -15.68 13.16 -34.51
C ASN A 20 -15.21 11.84 -33.90
N THR A 21 -14.58 10.99 -34.72
CA THR A 21 -13.79 9.85 -34.24
C THR A 21 -12.62 10.43 -33.45
N VAL A 22 -12.74 10.51 -32.14
CA VAL A 22 -11.61 10.77 -31.25
C VAL A 22 -10.73 9.52 -31.35
N CYS A 23 -9.76 9.54 -32.26
CA CYS A 23 -8.63 8.66 -32.16
C CYS A 23 -7.96 8.95 -30.83
N ALA A 24 -8.09 8.04 -29.85
CA ALA A 24 -7.25 8.04 -28.67
C ALA A 24 -5.80 7.97 -29.16
N GLN A 25 -5.14 9.11 -29.21
CA GLN A 25 -3.70 9.16 -29.39
C GLN A 25 -3.14 8.44 -28.20
N ASN A 26 -2.58 7.25 -28.45
CA ASN A 26 -1.72 6.53 -27.53
C ASN A 26 -0.48 7.42 -27.34
N THR A 27 -0.59 8.42 -26.46
CA THR A 27 0.56 9.20 -26.00
C THR A 27 1.42 8.18 -25.31
N GLY A 28 2.49 7.77 -26.02
CA GLY A 28 3.49 6.87 -25.44
C GLY A 28 3.83 7.40 -24.05
N GLN A 29 3.45 6.65 -23.02
CA GLN A 29 3.82 6.97 -21.66
C GLN A 29 5.34 7.02 -21.67
N ASN A 30 5.90 8.22 -21.50
CA ASN A 30 7.32 8.40 -21.23
C ASN A 30 7.56 7.67 -19.89
N GLN A 31 7.99 6.41 -20.00
CA GLN A 31 8.38 5.66 -18.81
C GLN A 31 9.61 6.36 -18.21
N PRO A 32 9.66 6.50 -16.89
CA PRO A 32 10.79 7.18 -16.26
C PRO A 32 12.08 6.46 -16.64
N GLU A 33 13.09 7.21 -17.05
CA GLU A 33 14.41 6.69 -17.47
C GLU A 33 15.16 5.98 -16.33
N LYS A 34 14.81 6.28 -15.08
CA LYS A 34 15.45 5.71 -13.88
C LYS A 34 14.45 4.92 -13.04
N PRO A 35 14.91 3.82 -12.42
CA PRO A 35 14.09 3.10 -11.44
C PRO A 35 13.60 4.05 -10.33
N PRO A 36 12.35 3.93 -9.90
CA PRO A 36 11.84 4.69 -8.75
C PRO A 36 12.51 4.22 -7.46
N THR A 37 12.45 5.06 -6.44
CA THR A 37 12.71 4.66 -5.06
C THR A 37 11.42 4.85 -4.27
N THR A 38 10.96 3.81 -3.61
CA THR A 38 9.87 3.88 -2.64
C THR A 38 10.40 3.52 -1.25
N TYR A 39 9.54 3.55 -0.23
CA TYR A 39 9.99 3.31 1.14
C TYR A 39 9.00 2.42 1.88
N TYR A 40 9.54 1.67 2.87
CA TYR A 40 8.76 0.95 3.87
C TYR A 40 9.30 1.25 5.27
N TRP A 41 8.46 1.05 6.27
CA TRP A 41 8.86 1.08 7.67
C TRP A 41 9.19 -0.33 8.13
N HIS A 42 10.37 -0.52 8.69
CA HIS A 42 10.83 -1.81 9.19
C HIS A 42 10.80 -1.83 10.71
N ASN A 43 9.97 -2.69 11.28
CA ASN A 43 9.99 -3.04 12.69
C ASN A 43 10.87 -4.29 12.85
N TRP A 44 12.07 -4.14 13.37
CA TRP A 44 13.11 -5.17 13.43
C TRP A 44 13.70 -5.28 14.83
N ALA A 45 14.31 -6.44 15.16
CA ALA A 45 14.96 -6.71 16.44
C ALA A 45 16.47 -6.67 16.29
N ASP A 46 17.17 -6.01 17.22
CA ASP A 46 18.61 -6.06 17.33
C ASP A 46 19.09 -7.33 18.08
N HIS A 47 20.42 -7.51 18.19
CA HIS A 47 21.04 -8.65 18.91
C HIS A 47 20.80 -8.61 20.43
N ASN A 48 20.42 -7.47 21.00
CA ASN A 48 20.06 -7.34 22.42
C ASN A 48 18.59 -7.67 22.68
N GLY A 49 17.82 -7.92 21.62
CA GLY A 49 16.38 -8.19 21.71
C GLY A 49 15.53 -6.95 21.85
N VAL A 50 16.04 -5.78 21.46
CA VAL A 50 15.27 -4.52 21.42
C VAL A 50 14.70 -4.32 20.03
N SER A 51 13.43 -3.93 19.93
CA SER A 51 12.83 -3.57 18.64
C SER A 51 13.09 -2.11 18.28
N HIS A 52 13.15 -1.85 16.98
CA HIS A 52 13.40 -0.56 16.36
C HIS A 52 12.47 -0.32 15.19
N MET A 53 12.19 0.95 14.87
CA MET A 53 11.50 1.35 13.65
C MET A 53 12.45 2.14 12.74
N THR A 54 12.67 1.67 11.51
CA THR A 54 13.56 2.31 10.53
C THR A 54 12.83 2.50 9.21
N LYS A 55 12.97 3.69 8.60
CA LYS A 55 12.48 3.95 7.24
C LYS A 55 13.52 3.46 6.22
N CYS A 56 13.16 2.45 5.44
CA CYS A 56 14.04 1.76 4.52
C CYS A 56 13.66 1.99 3.07
N PRO A 57 14.61 2.16 2.15
CA PRO A 57 14.33 2.30 0.73
C PRO A 57 14.07 0.94 0.06
N LEU A 58 13.21 0.97 -0.96
CA LEU A 58 13.08 -0.05 -2.00
C LEU A 58 13.55 0.59 -3.31
N HIS A 59 14.61 0.07 -3.91
CA HIS A 59 15.23 0.67 -5.10
C HIS A 59 15.75 -0.34 -6.13
N HIS A 60 15.49 -1.64 -5.93
CA HIS A 60 15.88 -2.71 -6.85
C HIS A 60 14.84 -2.98 -7.94
N TYR A 61 14.11 -1.93 -8.33
CA TYR A 61 13.09 -2.04 -9.35
C TYR A 61 13.68 -2.35 -10.72
N THR A 62 13.11 -3.33 -11.42
CA THR A 62 13.40 -3.65 -12.81
C THR A 62 12.18 -3.38 -13.68
N LEU A 63 12.41 -2.81 -14.87
CA LEU A 63 11.33 -2.55 -15.82
C LEU A 63 11.00 -3.85 -16.57
N LYS A 64 9.80 -4.39 -16.34
CA LYS A 64 9.36 -5.65 -16.96
C LYS A 64 7.87 -5.67 -17.23
N THR A 65 7.48 -6.43 -18.26
CA THR A 65 6.08 -6.71 -18.56
C THR A 65 5.63 -7.89 -17.71
N MET A 66 4.62 -7.67 -16.85
CA MET A 66 4.06 -8.74 -16.00
C MET A 66 3.29 -9.77 -16.86
N ASN A 67 2.48 -9.29 -17.80
CA ASN A 67 1.72 -10.13 -18.72
C ASN A 67 1.43 -9.38 -20.01
N LYS A 68 1.81 -9.93 -21.17
CA LYS A 68 1.50 -9.34 -22.48
C LYS A 68 -0.01 -9.35 -22.74
N PRO A 69 -0.61 -8.30 -23.34
CA PRO A 69 0.03 -7.13 -23.97
C PRO A 69 0.20 -5.90 -23.03
N ALA A 70 0.14 -6.05 -21.70
CA ALA A 70 0.31 -4.94 -20.78
C ALA A 70 1.67 -4.23 -21.00
N ALA A 71 1.69 -2.90 -20.85
CA ALA A 71 2.92 -2.13 -20.92
C ALA A 71 3.89 -2.54 -19.79
N PRO A 72 5.21 -2.39 -19.96
CA PRO A 72 6.18 -2.61 -18.90
C PRO A 72 5.94 -1.69 -17.69
N GLN A 73 6.23 -2.18 -16.50
CA GLN A 73 6.17 -1.44 -15.25
C GLN A 73 7.39 -1.75 -14.39
N TRP A 74 7.74 -0.84 -13.51
CA TRP A 74 8.80 -1.05 -12.53
C TRP A 74 8.30 -2.03 -11.45
N SER A 75 9.04 -3.12 -11.25
CA SER A 75 8.67 -4.17 -10.29
C SER A 75 9.90 -4.64 -9.53
N ASP A 76 9.71 -4.92 -8.25
CA ASP A 76 10.65 -5.61 -7.38
C ASP A 76 9.91 -6.78 -6.71
N GLU A 77 10.54 -7.96 -6.66
CA GLU A 77 9.97 -9.15 -6.01
C GLU A 77 10.47 -9.23 -4.58
N LEU A 78 9.69 -8.71 -3.64
CA LEU A 78 10.07 -8.60 -2.24
C LEU A 78 10.01 -9.93 -1.48
N PHE A 79 9.31 -10.93 -2.03
CA PHE A 79 9.18 -12.26 -1.44
C PHE A 79 8.77 -13.28 -2.51
N LYS A 80 9.30 -14.49 -2.39
CA LYS A 80 8.91 -15.64 -3.20
C LYS A 80 8.77 -16.86 -2.31
N GLY A 81 7.54 -17.25 -2.03
CA GLY A 81 7.28 -18.39 -1.15
C GLY A 81 5.81 -18.47 -0.76
N GLU A 82 5.53 -19.26 0.26
CA GLU A 82 4.18 -19.39 0.82
C GLU A 82 3.85 -18.16 1.67
N ALA A 83 2.68 -17.56 1.43
CA ALA A 83 2.17 -16.41 2.17
C ALA A 83 0.70 -16.59 2.53
N ARG A 84 0.28 -16.01 3.67
CA ARG A 84 -1.11 -15.92 4.10
C ARG A 84 -1.56 -14.47 4.07
N ILE A 85 -2.60 -14.18 3.31
CA ILE A 85 -3.18 -12.83 3.21
C ILE A 85 -4.39 -12.74 4.14
N ILE A 86 -4.43 -11.68 4.96
CA ILE A 86 -5.47 -11.44 5.97
C ILE A 86 -5.97 -10.01 5.79
N SER A 87 -7.29 -9.83 5.73
CA SER A 87 -7.92 -8.52 5.90
C SER A 87 -8.28 -8.34 7.37
N THR A 88 -7.81 -7.24 7.97
CA THR A 88 -8.00 -6.94 9.39
C THR A 88 -8.70 -5.59 9.52
N VAL A 89 -9.68 -5.52 10.42
CA VAL A 89 -10.30 -4.26 10.83
C VAL A 89 -10.08 -4.09 12.33
N GLN A 90 -9.31 -3.09 12.70
CA GLN A 90 -9.19 -2.64 14.08
C GLN A 90 -10.40 -1.75 14.38
N PRO A 91 -11.23 -2.06 15.40
CA PRO A 91 -12.39 -1.23 15.72
C PRO A 91 -11.99 0.18 16.15
N ASP A 92 -12.95 1.08 16.19
CA ASP A 92 -12.72 2.44 16.67
C ASP A 92 -12.04 2.45 18.04
N HIS A 93 -11.05 3.33 18.21
CA HIS A 93 -10.23 3.43 19.43
C HIS A 93 -9.48 2.15 19.82
N TRP A 94 -9.24 1.25 18.87
CA TRP A 94 -8.42 0.06 19.14
C TRP A 94 -7.04 0.47 19.62
N ASN A 95 -6.66 -0.08 20.77
CA ASN A 95 -5.34 0.11 21.37
C ASN A 95 -4.81 -1.25 21.80
N GLY A 96 -3.71 -1.65 21.18
CA GLY A 96 -3.07 -2.93 21.48
C GLY A 96 -2.26 -2.88 22.78
N VAL A 97 -1.78 -4.05 23.17
CA VAL A 97 -0.77 -4.20 24.20
C VAL A 97 0.57 -4.52 23.56
N TRP A 98 1.66 -4.47 24.30
CA TRP A 98 2.96 -4.90 23.81
C TRP A 98 2.92 -6.37 23.37
N HIS A 99 3.30 -6.62 22.12
CA HIS A 99 3.31 -7.95 21.50
C HIS A 99 4.29 -7.99 20.33
N THR A 100 4.68 -9.20 19.92
CA THR A 100 5.45 -9.41 18.70
C THR A 100 4.52 -9.71 17.53
N ASP A 101 4.95 -9.43 16.32
CA ASP A 101 4.33 -9.98 15.13
C ASP A 101 4.35 -11.51 15.18
N PRO A 102 3.24 -12.21 14.84
CA PRO A 102 3.21 -13.67 14.91
C PRO A 102 4.10 -14.36 13.88
N LYS A 103 4.41 -13.65 12.79
CA LYS A 103 5.31 -14.04 11.70
C LYS A 103 5.91 -12.79 11.09
N VAL A 104 6.95 -12.96 10.28
CA VAL A 104 7.38 -11.91 9.34
C VAL A 104 6.18 -11.53 8.49
N GLN A 105 5.85 -10.23 8.45
CA GLN A 105 4.62 -9.81 7.77
C GLN A 105 4.69 -8.39 7.21
N TRP A 106 4.15 -8.24 6.01
CA TRP A 106 3.83 -6.93 5.48
C TRP A 106 2.48 -6.47 6.02
N ILE A 107 2.39 -5.19 6.37
CA ILE A 107 1.16 -4.54 6.84
C ILE A 107 0.93 -3.31 6.00
N ILE A 108 -0.26 -3.22 5.40
CA ILE A 108 -0.64 -2.18 4.44
C ILE A 108 -1.94 -1.54 4.91
N PRO A 109 -1.90 -0.29 5.42
CA PRO A 109 -3.11 0.44 5.78
C PRO A 109 -3.92 0.80 4.52
N LEU A 110 -5.21 0.44 4.51
CA LEU A 110 -6.15 0.79 3.44
C LEU A 110 -7.03 1.99 3.84
N GLN A 111 -7.32 2.12 5.15
CA GLN A 111 -8.16 3.18 5.68
C GLN A 111 -7.76 3.49 7.13
N GLY A 112 -7.87 4.75 7.51
CA GLY A 112 -7.48 5.23 8.84
C GLY A 112 -5.97 5.35 9.01
N THR A 113 -5.54 5.77 10.19
CA THR A 113 -4.12 5.87 10.58
C THR A 113 -3.89 5.08 11.86
N TRP A 114 -2.89 4.24 11.87
CA TRP A 114 -2.44 3.47 13.03
C TRP A 114 -0.99 3.82 13.36
N PHE A 115 -0.55 3.47 14.55
CA PHE A 115 0.85 3.63 14.93
C PHE A 115 1.49 2.31 15.34
N VAL A 116 2.80 2.25 15.19
CA VAL A 116 3.68 1.29 15.83
C VAL A 116 4.70 2.04 16.67
N GLN A 117 4.89 1.61 17.91
CA GLN A 117 5.95 2.10 18.79
C GLN A 117 6.85 0.94 19.16
N ALA A 118 8.12 1.03 18.80
CA ALA A 118 9.15 0.05 19.13
C ALA A 118 9.63 0.19 20.59
N MET A 119 10.36 -0.81 21.09
CA MET A 119 10.90 -0.82 22.47
C MET A 119 11.94 0.28 22.70
N ASP A 120 12.64 0.75 21.67
CA ASP A 120 13.55 1.90 21.75
C ASP A 120 12.84 3.25 21.90
N GLY A 121 11.51 3.26 21.92
CA GLY A 121 10.65 4.43 22.02
C GLY A 121 10.31 5.09 20.68
N THR A 122 10.90 4.66 19.57
CA THR A 122 10.56 5.16 18.23
C THR A 122 9.12 4.83 17.88
N ARG A 123 8.31 5.87 17.63
CA ARG A 123 6.91 5.76 17.24
C ARG A 123 6.71 6.27 15.83
N VAL A 124 6.02 5.49 15.01
CA VAL A 124 5.70 5.82 13.62
C VAL A 124 4.20 5.71 13.42
N GLU A 125 3.61 6.72 12.81
CA GLU A 125 2.21 6.74 12.40
C GLU A 125 2.13 6.48 10.89
N MET A 126 1.26 5.54 10.51
CA MET A 126 1.14 5.05 9.13
C MET A 126 -0.32 5.06 8.70
N GLY A 127 -0.57 5.57 7.49
CA GLY A 127 -1.87 5.63 6.84
C GLY A 127 -1.84 5.06 5.42
N PRO A 128 -2.92 5.21 4.64
CA PRO A 128 -2.98 4.77 3.25
C PRO A 128 -1.81 5.33 2.42
N GLY A 129 -1.08 4.44 1.76
CA GLY A 129 0.15 4.76 1.01
C GLY A 129 1.44 4.37 1.73
N ASP A 130 1.40 4.14 3.04
CA ASP A 130 2.52 3.56 3.78
C ASP A 130 2.47 2.04 3.73
N ILE A 131 3.64 1.41 3.90
CA ILE A 131 3.77 -0.03 4.09
C ILE A 131 4.77 -0.30 5.21
N SER A 132 4.54 -1.35 5.99
CA SER A 132 5.40 -1.77 7.08
C SER A 132 5.78 -3.24 6.95
N LEU A 133 7.02 -3.57 7.29
CA LEU A 133 7.49 -4.95 7.46
C LEU A 133 7.73 -5.18 8.96
N GLY A 134 7.09 -6.20 9.52
CA GLY A 134 7.24 -6.59 10.91
C GLY A 134 8.10 -7.83 11.07
N GLU A 135 9.26 -7.67 11.73
CA GLU A 135 10.26 -8.72 12.00
C GLU A 135 10.77 -8.70 13.45
N ASP A 136 9.94 -8.32 14.40
CA ASP A 136 10.30 -8.17 15.81
C ASP A 136 10.19 -9.45 16.67
N GLN A 137 10.02 -10.62 16.05
CA GLN A 137 9.80 -11.91 16.73
C GLN A 137 10.97 -12.31 17.66
N ARG A 138 12.16 -11.75 17.46
CA ARG A 138 13.37 -12.06 18.24
C ARG A 138 13.60 -11.10 19.41
N THR A 139 12.68 -10.20 19.69
CA THR A 139 12.75 -9.31 20.85
C THR A 139 12.68 -10.08 22.18
N LEU A 140 13.31 -9.54 23.21
CA LEU A 140 13.30 -10.05 24.57
C LEU A 140 12.54 -9.06 25.48
N PRO A 141 11.87 -9.52 26.56
CA PRO A 141 11.21 -8.62 27.48
C PRO A 141 12.21 -7.66 28.15
N ASP A 142 11.86 -6.36 28.22
CA ASP A 142 12.59 -5.38 29.02
C ASP A 142 12.26 -5.51 30.52
N ALA A 143 12.78 -4.60 31.34
CA ALA A 143 12.57 -4.59 32.78
C ALA A 143 11.09 -4.34 33.17
N GLN A 144 10.27 -3.80 32.28
CA GLN A 144 8.84 -3.57 32.43
C GLN A 144 7.99 -4.69 31.84
N GLY A 145 8.63 -5.68 31.18
CA GLY A 145 7.96 -6.79 30.49
C GLY A 145 7.49 -6.45 29.08
N HIS A 146 7.88 -5.29 28.53
CA HIS A 146 7.56 -4.94 27.15
C HIS A 146 8.36 -5.83 26.20
N LYS A 147 7.69 -6.31 25.15
CA LYS A 147 8.28 -7.17 24.13
C LYS A 147 7.63 -6.89 22.78
N GLY A 148 8.42 -6.80 21.73
CA GLY A 148 7.92 -6.53 20.38
C GLY A 148 7.60 -5.07 20.18
N HIS A 149 6.35 -4.74 19.96
CA HIS A 149 5.88 -3.38 19.72
C HIS A 149 4.54 -3.13 20.38
N LEU A 150 4.22 -1.85 20.56
CA LEU A 150 2.89 -1.36 20.89
C LEU A 150 2.25 -0.81 19.60
N GLY A 151 0.99 -1.10 19.36
CA GLY A 151 0.25 -0.57 18.22
C GLY A 151 -1.13 -0.07 18.62
N GLY A 152 -1.69 0.86 17.84
CA GLY A 152 -3.04 1.37 18.09
C GLY A 152 -3.52 2.34 17.00
N ASN A 153 -4.82 2.66 17.02
CA ASN A 153 -5.40 3.65 16.11
C ASN A 153 -4.97 5.06 16.53
N VAL A 154 -4.70 5.90 15.53
CA VAL A 154 -4.43 7.34 15.71
C VAL A 154 -5.68 8.15 15.40
N THR A 155 -6.34 7.84 14.29
CA THR A 155 -7.58 8.50 13.87
C THR A 155 -8.79 7.90 14.59
N SER A 156 -9.83 8.70 14.76
CA SER A 156 -11.17 8.20 15.14
C SER A 156 -11.71 7.29 14.02
N GLY A 157 -12.49 6.30 14.40
CA GLY A 157 -13.04 5.31 13.50
C GLY A 157 -12.15 4.08 13.32
N PRO A 158 -12.62 3.08 12.58
CA PRO A 158 -11.90 1.84 12.36
C PRO A 158 -10.69 2.04 11.43
N VAL A 159 -9.64 1.26 11.66
CA VAL A 159 -8.49 1.15 10.75
C VAL A 159 -8.56 -0.18 10.02
N THR A 160 -8.50 -0.13 8.69
CA THR A 160 -8.52 -1.33 7.85
C THR A 160 -7.12 -1.59 7.31
N LEU A 161 -6.62 -2.81 7.48
CA LEU A 161 -5.29 -3.25 7.10
C LEU A 161 -5.36 -4.50 6.21
N ILE A 162 -4.41 -4.62 5.28
CA ILE A 162 -4.02 -5.92 4.72
C ILE A 162 -2.73 -6.36 5.39
N VAL A 163 -2.73 -7.59 5.89
CA VAL A 163 -1.57 -8.25 6.48
C VAL A 163 -1.18 -9.43 5.62
N ILE A 164 0.08 -9.49 5.20
CA ILE A 164 0.63 -10.58 4.39
C ILE A 164 1.72 -11.27 5.23
N GLN A 165 1.38 -12.39 5.83
CA GLN A 165 2.31 -13.21 6.63
C GLN A 165 3.13 -14.11 5.74
N LEU A 166 4.45 -14.09 5.91
CA LEU A 166 5.42 -14.81 5.11
C LEU A 166 5.90 -16.07 5.84
N ALA A 167 6.10 -17.16 5.08
CA ALA A 167 6.65 -18.41 5.62
C ALA A 167 8.18 -18.38 5.64
N GLU A 168 8.75 -17.45 6.41
CA GLU A 168 10.19 -17.28 6.55
C GLU A 168 10.58 -16.89 7.98
N ALA A 169 11.86 -17.03 8.29
CA ALA A 169 12.42 -16.59 9.56
C ALA A 169 12.72 -15.08 9.54
N PRO A 170 12.58 -14.37 10.67
CA PRO A 170 12.97 -12.97 10.76
C PRO A 170 14.49 -12.82 10.67
N THR A 171 14.92 -11.69 10.11
CA THR A 171 16.29 -11.21 10.23
C THR A 171 16.54 -10.63 11.64
N VAL A 172 17.80 -10.51 12.04
CA VAL A 172 18.21 -9.90 13.31
C VAL A 172 19.39 -8.98 13.03
N ASP A 173 19.47 -7.85 13.72
CA ASP A 173 20.52 -6.84 13.53
C ASP A 173 20.54 -6.23 12.11
N GLU A 174 19.44 -6.27 11.42
CA GLU A 174 19.34 -5.80 10.04
C GLU A 174 18.27 -4.72 9.90
N ALA A 175 18.67 -3.46 10.07
CA ALA A 175 17.76 -2.31 10.06
C ALA A 175 16.97 -2.14 8.75
N CYS A 176 17.51 -2.60 7.62
CA CYS A 176 16.86 -2.58 6.31
C CYS A 176 17.18 -3.87 5.56
N ARG A 177 16.18 -4.72 5.40
CA ARG A 177 16.33 -6.04 4.80
C ARG A 177 16.60 -6.00 3.29
N PHE A 178 15.98 -5.07 2.57
CA PHE A 178 16.12 -4.92 1.11
C PHE A 178 17.11 -3.77 0.81
N LYS A 179 18.40 -4.10 0.77
CA LYS A 179 19.50 -3.14 0.49
C LYS A 179 20.00 -3.27 -0.93
#